data_0c267f78d8421476c3c0c319f6f629f1
#
_entry.id   0c267f78d8421476c3c0c319f6f629f1
#
_cell.length_a   1.000
_cell.length_b   1.000
_cell.length_c   1.000
_cell.angle_alpha   90.00
_cell.angle_beta   90.00
_cell.angle_gamma   90.00
#
_symmetry.space_group_name_H-M   'P 1'
#
loop_
_entity.id
_entity.type
_entity.pdbx_description
1 polymer ?
#
loop_
_entity_poly.entity_id
_entity_poly.type
_entity_poly.pdbx_seq_one_letter_code
_entity_poly.pdbx_strand_id
1 'polypeptide(L)'
;MTTQATFNPQAFIELALSRGVLKFGEFTLKSGRVSPYFFNAGLLNDGEALSLLASGYAAKLTECNNVEVVFGPAYKGIPFVAATAVALSQNHGVSVPWGFNRKEAKDHGEGGVLVGASVAGKKVWIIDDVITAGTAIREVVTILKNAGAQIAGVLVALDLSLIHI
;
A
#
# COMPACT_ATOMS: atom_id res chain seq x y z
N MET A 1 -7.69 28.14 6.33
CA MET A 1 -7.36 27.10 7.34
C MET A 1 -7.92 25.79 6.81
N THR A 2 -7.11 24.97 6.17
CA THR A 2 -7.49 23.62 5.75
C THR A 2 -7.52 22.75 6.98
N THR A 3 -8.72 22.34 7.39
CA THR A 3 -8.89 21.33 8.44
C THR A 3 -8.20 20.05 7.94
N GLN A 4 -7.09 19.67 8.55
CA GLN A 4 -6.49 18.35 8.30
C GLN A 4 -7.56 17.32 8.58
N ALA A 5 -7.97 16.59 7.55
CA ALA A 5 -8.90 15.48 7.70
C ALA A 5 -8.19 14.40 8.51
N THR A 6 -8.48 14.32 9.79
CA THR A 6 -7.95 13.26 10.67
C THR A 6 -8.54 11.95 10.21
N PHE A 7 -7.69 10.99 9.87
CA PHE A 7 -8.15 9.63 9.55
C PHE A 7 -8.86 9.02 10.75
N ASN A 8 -10.03 8.45 10.51
CA ASN A 8 -10.81 7.73 11.51
C ASN A 8 -10.68 6.21 11.28
N PRO A 9 -9.84 5.50 12.05
CA PRO A 9 -9.66 4.05 11.91
C PRO A 9 -10.96 3.27 12.09
N GLN A 10 -11.86 3.72 12.96
CA GLN A 10 -13.14 3.07 13.22
C GLN A 10 -14.03 3.12 11.96
N ALA A 11 -14.12 4.25 11.28
CA ALA A 11 -14.87 4.38 10.03
C ALA A 11 -14.34 3.44 8.94
N PHE A 12 -13.02 3.23 8.87
CA PHE A 12 -12.43 2.26 7.95
C PHE A 12 -12.81 0.82 8.32
N ILE A 13 -12.76 0.46 9.61
CA ILE A 13 -13.15 -0.89 10.07
C ILE A 13 -14.62 -1.15 9.79
N GLU A 14 -15.50 -0.20 10.09
CA GLU A 14 -16.94 -0.31 9.83
C GLU A 14 -17.24 -0.49 8.33
N LEU A 15 -16.58 0.28 7.47
CA LEU A 15 -16.69 0.14 6.03
C LEU A 15 -16.16 -1.23 5.56
N ALA A 16 -15.01 -1.67 6.06
CA ALA A 16 -14.42 -2.96 5.72
C ALA A 16 -15.34 -4.14 6.11
N LEU A 17 -15.98 -4.06 7.27
CA LEU A 17 -16.96 -5.05 7.71
C LEU A 17 -18.24 -5.03 6.88
N SER A 18 -18.83 -3.86 6.67
CA SER A 18 -20.10 -3.71 5.92
C SER A 18 -19.99 -4.17 4.48
N ARG A 19 -18.83 -4.00 3.86
CA ARG A 19 -18.56 -4.43 2.47
C ARG A 19 -17.99 -5.84 2.36
N GLY A 20 -17.79 -6.53 3.48
CA GLY A 20 -17.18 -7.87 3.51
C GLY A 20 -15.71 -7.91 3.10
N VAL A 21 -15.03 -6.76 3.13
CA VAL A 21 -13.56 -6.65 2.97
C VAL A 21 -12.87 -7.38 4.10
N LEU A 22 -13.32 -7.13 5.35
CA LEU A 22 -12.90 -7.85 6.54
C LEU A 22 -14.03 -8.77 6.98
N LYS A 23 -13.72 -10.06 7.16
CA LYS A 23 -14.65 -11.09 7.65
C LYS A 23 -14.01 -11.85 8.80
N PHE A 24 -14.81 -12.16 9.82
CA PHE A 24 -14.43 -13.08 10.88
C PHE A 24 -15.03 -14.47 10.63
N GLY A 25 -14.29 -15.52 10.98
CA GLY A 25 -14.67 -16.91 10.75
C GLY A 25 -13.44 -17.80 10.65
N GLU A 26 -13.61 -19.01 10.16
CA GLU A 26 -12.49 -19.93 9.91
C GLU A 26 -12.17 -19.94 8.41
N PHE A 27 -10.97 -19.48 8.05
CA PHE A 27 -10.52 -19.35 6.67
C PHE A 27 -9.19 -20.05 6.46
N THR A 28 -9.12 -20.97 5.50
CA THR A 28 -7.86 -21.59 5.09
C THR A 28 -7.16 -20.69 4.08
N LEU A 29 -6.00 -20.15 4.44
CA LEU A 29 -5.17 -19.30 3.57
C LEU A 29 -4.43 -20.16 2.54
N LYS A 30 -3.87 -19.52 1.50
CA LYS A 30 -3.07 -20.22 0.46
C LYS A 30 -1.86 -20.97 1.02
N SER A 31 -1.37 -20.58 2.17
CA SER A 31 -0.29 -21.27 2.90
C SER A 31 -0.75 -22.56 3.61
N GLY A 32 -2.05 -22.90 3.58
CA GLY A 32 -2.65 -23.98 4.36
C GLY A 32 -2.98 -23.62 5.80
N ARG A 33 -2.60 -22.40 6.26
CA ARG A 33 -2.89 -21.94 7.62
C ARG A 33 -4.36 -21.57 7.76
N VAL A 34 -4.96 -21.93 8.90
CA VAL A 34 -6.29 -21.47 9.29
C VAL A 34 -6.16 -20.11 9.97
N SER A 35 -6.94 -19.12 9.51
CA SER A 35 -7.01 -17.78 10.06
C SER A 35 -8.42 -17.51 10.59
N PRO A 36 -8.57 -16.85 11.77
CA PRO A 36 -9.87 -16.46 12.30
C PRO A 36 -10.51 -15.27 11.58
N TYR A 37 -9.83 -14.71 10.60
CA TYR A 37 -10.34 -13.61 9.78
C TYR A 37 -9.74 -13.66 8.38
N PHE A 38 -10.44 -13.01 7.44
CA PHE A 38 -10.04 -12.87 6.04
C PHE A 38 -10.20 -11.42 5.60
N PHE A 39 -9.22 -10.93 4.85
CA PHE A 39 -9.23 -9.57 4.31
C PHE A 39 -9.11 -9.62 2.78
N ASN A 40 -10.09 -9.05 2.08
CA ASN A 40 -10.10 -8.95 0.63
C ASN A 40 -10.14 -7.48 0.19
N ALA A 41 -8.98 -6.90 -0.01
CA ALA A 41 -8.85 -5.52 -0.49
C ALA A 41 -9.44 -5.28 -1.88
N GLY A 42 -9.67 -6.33 -2.67
CA GLY A 42 -10.33 -6.22 -3.97
C GLY A 42 -11.78 -5.74 -3.90
N LEU A 43 -12.40 -5.76 -2.72
CA LEU A 43 -13.73 -5.22 -2.47
C LEU A 43 -13.73 -3.73 -2.10
N LEU A 44 -12.56 -3.10 -1.99
CA LEU A 44 -12.40 -1.64 -1.93
C LEU A 44 -12.38 -1.09 -3.37
N ASN A 45 -13.49 -1.29 -4.08
CA ASN A 45 -13.58 -1.17 -5.53
C ASN A 45 -14.39 0.03 -6.04
N ASP A 46 -14.63 1.00 -5.16
CA ASP A 46 -15.22 2.29 -5.51
C ASP A 46 -14.44 3.47 -4.92
N GLY A 47 -14.79 4.67 -5.33
CA GLY A 47 -14.07 5.88 -4.93
C GLY A 47 -14.16 6.19 -3.44
N GLU A 48 -15.27 5.87 -2.78
CA GLU A 48 -15.46 6.11 -1.35
C GLU A 48 -14.51 5.23 -0.53
N ALA A 49 -14.54 3.92 -0.78
CA ALA A 49 -13.71 2.95 -0.07
C ALA A 49 -12.22 3.17 -0.32
N LEU A 50 -11.85 3.43 -1.58
CA LEU A 50 -10.47 3.71 -1.95
C LEU A 50 -9.97 5.02 -1.33
N SER A 51 -10.81 6.06 -1.31
CA SER A 51 -10.47 7.36 -0.70
C SER A 51 -10.27 7.23 0.80
N LEU A 52 -11.10 6.46 1.49
CA LEU A 52 -10.98 6.24 2.93
C LEU A 52 -9.68 5.50 3.29
N LEU A 53 -9.34 4.43 2.55
CA LEU A 53 -8.07 3.71 2.72
C LEU A 53 -6.88 4.63 2.44
N ALA A 54 -6.91 5.34 1.31
CA ALA A 54 -5.84 6.25 0.92
C ALA A 54 -5.62 7.39 1.93
N SER A 55 -6.70 7.90 2.53
CA SER A 55 -6.62 8.90 3.59
C SER A 55 -5.93 8.35 4.84
N GLY A 56 -6.16 7.08 5.17
CA GLY A 56 -5.46 6.40 6.25
C GLY A 56 -3.96 6.26 5.99
N TYR A 57 -3.60 5.83 4.79
CA TYR A 57 -2.18 5.74 4.39
C TYR A 57 -1.52 7.12 4.38
N ALA A 58 -2.19 8.13 3.83
CA ALA A 58 -1.68 9.50 3.79
C ALA A 58 -1.45 10.05 5.20
N ALA A 59 -2.43 9.93 6.10
CA ALA A 59 -2.29 10.35 7.49
C ALA A 59 -1.09 9.67 8.17
N LYS A 60 -0.94 8.35 7.98
CA LYS A 60 0.19 7.62 8.58
C LYS A 60 1.54 8.05 8.00
N LEU A 61 1.63 8.30 6.71
CA LEU A 61 2.86 8.77 6.06
C LEU A 61 3.28 10.16 6.53
N THR A 62 2.34 11.05 6.92
CA THR A 62 2.69 12.36 7.48
C THR A 62 3.36 12.28 8.86
N GLU A 63 3.15 11.18 9.59
CA GLU A 63 3.84 10.90 10.85
C GLU A 63 5.26 10.33 10.62
N CYS A 64 5.56 9.87 9.40
CA CYS A 64 6.81 9.25 9.06
C CYS A 64 7.83 10.29 8.57
N ASN A 65 9.10 10.09 8.95
CA ASN A 65 10.19 10.91 8.44
C ASN A 65 10.67 10.41 7.08
N ASN A 66 11.10 11.36 6.23
CA ASN A 66 11.80 11.02 4.98
C ASN A 66 10.96 10.20 3.97
N VAL A 67 9.75 10.63 3.69
CA VAL A 67 8.92 10.07 2.61
C VAL A 67 9.30 10.80 1.31
N GLU A 68 10.21 10.22 0.53
CA GLU A 68 10.67 10.84 -0.73
C GLU A 68 9.96 10.26 -1.95
N VAL A 69 9.58 8.97 -1.90
CA VAL A 69 8.80 8.28 -2.94
C VAL A 69 7.87 7.28 -2.27
N VAL A 70 6.65 7.16 -2.75
CA VAL A 70 5.73 6.08 -2.39
C VAL A 70 5.61 5.09 -3.55
N PHE A 71 5.56 3.80 -3.27
CA PHE A 71 5.65 2.75 -4.26
C PHE A 71 4.62 1.65 -4.03
N GLY A 72 3.85 1.31 -5.07
CA GLY A 72 2.83 0.26 -5.01
C GLY A 72 3.22 -0.98 -5.80
N PRO A 73 3.30 -2.16 -5.17
CA PRO A 73 3.56 -3.41 -5.88
C PRO A 73 2.45 -3.78 -6.85
N ALA A 74 2.82 -4.28 -8.05
CA ALA A 74 1.83 -4.80 -8.99
C ALA A 74 1.15 -6.06 -8.42
N TYR A 75 -0.18 -6.19 -8.51
CA TYR A 75 -1.06 -5.23 -9.20
C TYR A 75 -1.89 -4.41 -8.21
N LYS A 76 -2.20 -4.95 -7.03
CA LYS A 76 -3.12 -4.34 -6.06
C LYS A 76 -2.56 -3.05 -5.44
N GLY A 77 -1.24 -2.99 -5.22
CA GLY A 77 -0.60 -1.79 -4.70
C GLY A 77 -0.70 -0.57 -5.63
N ILE A 78 -0.89 -0.79 -6.94
CA ILE A 78 -0.94 0.31 -7.92
C ILE A 78 -2.08 1.30 -7.61
N PRO A 79 -3.35 0.90 -7.54
CA PRO A 79 -4.43 1.84 -7.19
C PRO A 79 -4.25 2.45 -5.81
N PHE A 80 -3.72 1.70 -4.84
CA PHE A 80 -3.54 2.20 -3.48
C PHE A 80 -2.46 3.27 -3.40
N VAL A 81 -1.33 3.08 -4.04
CA VAL A 81 -0.26 4.10 -4.05
C VAL A 81 -0.69 5.35 -4.80
N ALA A 82 -1.38 5.21 -5.94
CA ALA A 82 -1.87 6.36 -6.69
C ALA A 82 -2.89 7.18 -5.88
N ALA A 83 -3.87 6.52 -5.27
CA ALA A 83 -4.84 7.18 -4.40
C ALA A 83 -4.19 7.81 -3.17
N THR A 84 -3.18 7.16 -2.58
CA THR A 84 -2.42 7.70 -1.44
C THR A 84 -1.66 8.97 -1.83
N ALA A 85 -1.02 9.01 -3.00
CA ALA A 85 -0.34 10.21 -3.49
C ALA A 85 -1.33 11.38 -3.68
N VAL A 86 -2.53 11.12 -4.20
CA VAL A 86 -3.62 12.10 -4.32
C VAL A 86 -4.07 12.57 -2.93
N ALA A 87 -4.30 11.66 -2.00
CA ALA A 87 -4.73 11.99 -0.63
C ALA A 87 -3.68 12.81 0.13
N LEU A 88 -2.38 12.49 -0.01
CA LEU A 88 -1.29 13.31 0.54
C LEU A 88 -1.35 14.75 0.05
N SER A 89 -1.54 14.93 -1.26
CA SER A 89 -1.63 16.26 -1.86
C SER A 89 -2.88 17.03 -1.41
N GLN A 90 -4.05 16.39 -1.45
CA GLN A 90 -5.33 17.05 -1.18
C GLN A 90 -5.57 17.31 0.31
N ASN A 91 -5.26 16.33 1.16
CA ASN A 91 -5.59 16.39 2.58
C ASN A 91 -4.46 17.01 3.44
N HIS A 92 -3.22 16.91 2.97
CA HIS A 92 -2.05 17.31 3.76
C HIS A 92 -1.16 18.34 3.06
N GLY A 93 -1.44 18.70 1.80
CA GLY A 93 -0.63 19.65 1.03
C GLY A 93 0.77 19.13 0.69
N VAL A 94 0.99 17.82 0.76
CA VAL A 94 2.28 17.18 0.54
C VAL A 94 2.29 16.45 -0.80
N SER A 95 3.08 16.95 -1.75
CA SER A 95 3.24 16.32 -3.06
C SER A 95 4.42 15.34 -3.03
N VAL A 96 4.12 14.03 -3.03
CA VAL A 96 5.12 12.97 -3.04
C VAL A 96 5.10 12.25 -4.39
N PRO A 97 6.25 12.09 -5.05
CA PRO A 97 6.36 11.25 -6.25
C PRO A 97 5.97 9.80 -5.96
N TRP A 98 5.38 9.14 -6.95
CA TRP A 98 4.96 7.75 -6.80
C TRP A 98 5.35 6.89 -8.00
N GLY A 99 5.41 5.59 -7.78
CA GLY A 99 5.73 4.61 -8.80
C GLY A 99 5.20 3.22 -8.48
N PHE A 100 5.37 2.31 -9.42
CA PHE A 100 4.99 0.90 -9.30
C PHE A 100 5.89 0.02 -10.16
N ASN A 101 5.86 -1.29 -9.96
CA ASN A 101 6.52 -2.23 -10.85
C ASN A 101 5.54 -2.90 -11.81
N ARG A 102 6.05 -3.29 -12.99
CA ARG A 102 5.41 -4.28 -13.85
C ARG A 102 5.84 -5.68 -13.42
N LYS A 103 5.02 -6.69 -13.66
CA LYS A 103 5.42 -8.09 -13.48
C LYS A 103 6.32 -8.60 -14.61
N GLU A 104 6.17 -8.00 -15.78
CA GLU A 104 6.97 -8.32 -16.98
C GLU A 104 7.69 -7.07 -17.45
N ALA A 105 8.98 -7.21 -17.75
CA ALA A 105 9.76 -6.12 -18.35
C ALA A 105 9.26 -5.84 -19.77
N LYS A 106 9.22 -4.56 -20.16
CA LYS A 106 8.99 -4.18 -21.55
C LYS A 106 10.32 -3.97 -22.26
N ASP A 107 10.41 -4.52 -23.49
CA ASP A 107 11.59 -4.39 -24.34
C ASP A 107 11.61 -3.08 -25.14
N HIS A 108 10.50 -2.32 -25.18
CA HIS A 108 10.33 -1.11 -25.99
C HIS A 108 9.77 0.07 -25.17
N GLY A 109 10.17 1.28 -25.55
CA GLY A 109 9.76 2.54 -24.91
C GLY A 109 10.56 2.82 -23.65
N GLU A 110 9.90 3.31 -22.60
CA GLU A 110 10.47 3.37 -21.25
C GLU A 110 10.63 1.94 -20.72
N GLY A 111 11.68 1.27 -21.14
CA GLY A 111 11.99 -0.12 -20.80
C GLY A 111 12.14 -0.35 -19.31
N GLY A 112 12.15 -1.64 -18.91
CA GLY A 112 12.38 -2.06 -17.54
C GLY A 112 11.11 -2.42 -16.75
N VAL A 113 11.32 -2.69 -15.48
CA VAL A 113 10.29 -3.19 -14.56
C VAL A 113 9.61 -2.05 -13.79
N LEU A 114 10.28 -0.92 -13.60
CA LEU A 114 9.77 0.21 -12.81
C LEU A 114 9.06 1.23 -13.69
N VAL A 115 7.99 1.82 -13.15
CA VAL A 115 7.19 2.87 -13.80
C VAL A 115 6.93 3.99 -12.81
N GLY A 116 6.98 5.24 -13.27
CA GLY A 116 6.73 6.43 -12.48
C GLY A 116 8.04 7.07 -11.98
N ALA A 117 8.07 7.48 -10.74
CA ALA A 117 9.18 8.23 -10.19
C ALA A 117 10.49 7.42 -10.14
N SER A 118 11.63 8.09 -10.37
CA SER A 118 12.94 7.51 -10.11
C SER A 118 13.13 7.22 -8.63
N VAL A 119 13.59 6.01 -8.32
CA VAL A 119 13.82 5.53 -6.94
C VAL A 119 15.29 5.52 -6.56
N ALA A 120 16.20 5.74 -7.51
CA ALA A 120 17.65 5.68 -7.28
C ALA A 120 18.09 6.74 -6.25
N GLY A 121 18.73 6.29 -5.17
CA GLY A 121 19.17 7.13 -4.07
C GLY A 121 18.06 7.68 -3.17
N LYS A 122 16.78 7.29 -3.41
CA LYS A 122 15.62 7.80 -2.69
C LYS A 122 15.18 6.87 -1.55
N LYS A 123 14.60 7.48 -0.51
CA LYS A 123 13.90 6.77 0.56
C LYS A 123 12.47 6.45 0.13
N VAL A 124 12.20 5.16 -0.03
CA VAL A 124 10.96 4.64 -0.61
C VAL A 124 10.11 3.97 0.46
N TRP A 125 8.84 4.38 0.53
CA TRP A 125 7.80 3.71 1.30
C TRP A 125 6.95 2.83 0.39
N ILE A 126 6.84 1.55 0.73
CA ILE A 126 6.02 0.58 -0.01
C ILE A 126 4.60 0.60 0.55
N ILE A 127 3.59 0.71 -0.32
CA ILE A 127 2.17 0.70 0.01
C ILE A 127 1.54 -0.55 -0.57
N ASP A 128 0.99 -1.43 0.27
CA ASP A 128 0.31 -2.65 -0.17
C ASP A 128 -0.95 -2.91 0.67
N ASP A 129 -1.75 -3.93 0.31
CA ASP A 129 -3.01 -4.23 1.00
C ASP A 129 -2.78 -4.98 2.32
N VAL A 130 -2.13 -6.12 2.28
CA VAL A 130 -1.90 -6.99 3.45
C VAL A 130 -0.51 -7.60 3.40
N ILE A 131 0.02 -7.90 4.56
CA ILE A 131 1.21 -8.73 4.70
C ILE A 131 0.84 -10.05 5.39
N THR A 132 1.29 -11.17 4.82
CA THR A 132 1.15 -12.51 5.41
C THR A 132 2.55 -13.10 5.64
N ALA A 133 3.05 -13.93 4.72
CA ALA A 133 4.43 -14.44 4.75
C ALA A 133 5.47 -13.42 4.25
N GLY A 134 5.04 -12.28 3.70
CA GLY A 134 5.90 -11.20 3.21
C GLY A 134 6.63 -11.50 1.90
N THR A 135 6.26 -12.55 1.17
CA THR A 135 6.94 -12.93 -0.09
C THR A 135 6.87 -11.82 -1.13
N ALA A 136 5.68 -11.26 -1.39
CA ALA A 136 5.50 -10.17 -2.35
C ALA A 136 6.31 -8.92 -1.97
N ILE A 137 6.33 -8.58 -0.69
CA ILE A 137 7.11 -7.45 -0.19
C ILE A 137 8.62 -7.69 -0.38
N ARG A 138 9.12 -8.90 -0.10
CA ARG A 138 10.56 -9.23 -0.30
C ARG A 138 10.96 -9.15 -1.77
N GLU A 139 10.10 -9.58 -2.69
CA GLU A 139 10.32 -9.45 -4.14
C GLU A 139 10.47 -7.97 -4.54
N VAL A 140 9.53 -7.13 -4.11
CA VAL A 140 9.56 -5.69 -4.40
C VAL A 140 10.75 -5.00 -3.76
N VAL A 141 11.09 -5.33 -2.52
CA VAL A 141 12.30 -4.83 -1.85
C VAL A 141 13.56 -5.14 -2.66
N THR A 142 13.65 -6.36 -3.22
CA THR A 142 14.78 -6.76 -4.08
C THR A 142 14.82 -5.92 -5.36
N ILE A 143 13.67 -5.73 -6.04
CA ILE A 143 13.57 -4.91 -7.25
C ILE A 143 14.02 -3.47 -6.96
N LEU A 144 13.51 -2.87 -5.88
CA LEU A 144 13.82 -1.50 -5.51
C LEU A 144 15.28 -1.31 -5.10
N LYS A 145 15.85 -2.24 -4.32
CA LYS A 145 17.29 -2.21 -3.96
C LYS A 145 18.20 -2.34 -5.17
N ASN A 146 17.85 -3.21 -6.13
CA ASN A 146 18.60 -3.34 -7.38
C ASN A 146 18.54 -2.05 -8.23
N ALA A 147 17.49 -1.25 -8.08
CA ALA A 147 17.36 0.07 -8.68
C ALA A 147 18.00 1.20 -7.86
N GLY A 148 18.71 0.88 -6.77
CA GLY A 148 19.42 1.84 -5.93
C GLY A 148 18.55 2.56 -4.89
N ALA A 149 17.34 2.08 -4.61
CA ALA A 149 16.47 2.66 -3.60
C ALA A 149 16.91 2.29 -2.17
N GLN A 150 16.60 3.17 -1.23
CA GLN A 150 16.67 2.92 0.21
C GLN A 150 15.25 2.65 0.72
N ILE A 151 14.98 1.48 1.25
CA ILE A 151 13.67 1.14 1.79
C ILE A 151 13.50 1.81 3.16
N ALA A 152 12.57 2.76 3.25
CA ALA A 152 12.26 3.48 4.47
C ALA A 152 11.21 2.75 5.33
N GLY A 153 10.26 2.06 4.68
CA GLY A 153 9.25 1.29 5.38
C GLY A 153 8.22 0.66 4.44
N VAL A 154 7.31 -0.09 5.05
CA VAL A 154 6.17 -0.72 4.39
C VAL A 154 4.91 -0.33 5.16
N LEU A 155 3.87 0.07 4.45
CA LEU A 155 2.58 0.41 5.02
C LEU A 155 1.51 -0.48 4.39
N VAL A 156 0.73 -1.14 5.23
CA VAL A 156 -0.32 -2.07 4.84
C VAL A 156 -1.62 -1.76 5.58
N ALA A 157 -2.75 -2.13 4.99
CA ALA A 157 -4.05 -1.96 5.63
C ALA A 157 -4.25 -2.93 6.80
N LEU A 158 -3.72 -4.15 6.67
CA LEU A 158 -3.83 -5.18 7.69
C LEU A 158 -2.61 -6.11 7.70
N ASP A 159 -2.04 -6.31 8.88
CA ASP A 159 -0.97 -7.30 9.09
C ASP A 159 -1.60 -8.64 9.49
N LEU A 160 -1.42 -9.64 8.64
CA LEU A 160 -1.81 -11.03 8.83
C LEU A 160 -0.62 -11.95 9.16
N SER A 161 0.54 -11.36 9.45
CA SER A 161 1.74 -12.14 9.77
C SER A 161 1.63 -12.84 11.13
N LEU A 162 2.38 -13.95 11.27
CA LEU A 162 2.41 -14.75 12.52
C LEU A 162 3.43 -14.27 13.55
N ILE A 163 3.98 -13.09 13.39
CA ILE A 163 5.11 -12.61 14.19
C ILE A 163 4.74 -12.38 15.66
N HIS A 164 3.46 -12.50 16.02
CA HIS A 164 2.95 -12.18 17.36
C HIS A 164 2.37 -13.36 18.13
N ILE A 165 2.85 -14.55 17.87
CA ILE A 165 2.52 -15.71 18.72
C ILE A 165 3.71 -16.08 19.60
#